data_2393ad244b4b5373524149aebbc8fd7f
#
_entry.id   2393ad244b4b5373524149aebbc8fd7f
#
_cell.length_a   1.000
_cell.length_b   1.000
_cell.length_c   1.000
_cell.angle_alpha   90.00
_cell.angle_beta   90.00
_cell.angle_gamma   90.00
#
_symmetry.space_group_name_H-M   'P 1'
#
loop_
_entity.id
_entity.type
_entity.pdbx_description
1 polymer ?
#
loop_
_entity_poly.entity_id
_entity_poly.type
_entity_poly.pdbx_seq_one_letter_code
_entity_poly.pdbx_strand_id
1 'polypeptide(L)'
;MKSQVAELLASDPKLHAMAIAETLGVTEGEVVMAFPDELVVPVPGEDAKVILEDLPAWGQVTTIVHSMGSIFEVKAPFPKGKEARGYYNLMGKPGELHGHLRLDLVTDIALVSKSFMGQESYFIGFFAQAGECVFKVYLGRDKQRQLFPDQIEKFKQLKQKYLGEK
;
A
#
# COMPACT_ATOMS: atom_id res chain seq x y z
N MET A 1 14.75 11.49 -11.05
CA MET A 1 13.32 11.30 -10.72
C MET A 1 12.95 11.80 -9.32
N LYS A 2 13.76 11.53 -8.32
CA LYS A 2 13.45 11.93 -6.94
C LYS A 2 13.27 13.44 -6.78
N SER A 3 14.11 14.23 -7.43
CA SER A 3 13.98 15.68 -7.39
C SER A 3 12.72 16.17 -8.12
N GLN A 4 12.35 15.54 -9.22
CA GLN A 4 11.13 15.90 -9.97
C GLN A 4 9.87 15.61 -9.15
N VAL A 5 9.84 14.48 -8.45
CA VAL A 5 8.73 14.12 -7.55
C VAL A 5 8.65 15.11 -6.41
N ALA A 6 9.79 15.46 -5.80
CA ALA A 6 9.82 16.43 -4.71
C ALA A 6 9.32 17.79 -5.13
N GLU A 7 9.68 18.26 -6.34
CA GLU A 7 9.22 19.54 -6.88
C GLU A 7 7.70 19.55 -7.09
N LEU A 8 7.16 18.47 -7.65
CA LEU A 8 5.72 18.38 -7.89
C LEU A 8 4.95 18.35 -6.56
N LEU A 9 5.44 17.62 -5.56
CA LEU A 9 4.81 17.59 -4.25
C LEU A 9 4.92 18.92 -3.52
N ALA A 10 6.01 19.66 -3.72
CA ALA A 10 6.17 21.00 -3.14
C ALA A 10 5.18 21.99 -3.74
N SER A 11 4.92 21.88 -5.06
CA SER A 11 3.96 22.75 -5.73
C SER A 11 2.51 22.40 -5.41
N ASP A 12 2.22 21.11 -5.20
CA ASP A 12 0.88 20.63 -4.83
C ASP A 12 0.99 19.36 -3.97
N PRO A 13 0.99 19.52 -2.62
CA PRO A 13 1.10 18.38 -1.71
C PRO A 13 -0.06 17.39 -1.80
N LYS A 14 -1.14 17.75 -2.47
CA LYS A 14 -2.32 16.88 -2.63
C LYS A 14 -2.19 15.90 -3.79
N LEU A 15 -1.16 16.05 -4.63
CA LEU A 15 -0.99 15.17 -5.78
C LEU A 15 -0.84 13.72 -5.37
N HIS A 16 -1.57 12.85 -6.05
CA HIS A 16 -1.45 11.41 -5.91
C HIS A 16 -0.27 10.89 -6.73
N ALA A 17 0.28 9.75 -6.29
CA ALA A 17 1.35 9.10 -7.05
C ALA A 17 0.95 8.80 -8.50
N MET A 18 -0.30 8.42 -8.74
CA MET A 18 -0.80 8.16 -10.10
C MET A 18 -0.75 9.40 -10.98
N ALA A 19 -1.16 10.55 -10.44
CA ALA A 19 -1.13 11.80 -11.20
C ALA A 19 0.30 12.23 -11.51
N ILE A 20 1.20 12.06 -10.57
CA ILE A 20 2.63 12.35 -10.79
C ILE A 20 3.19 11.39 -11.85
N ALA A 21 2.83 10.11 -11.77
CA ALA A 21 3.28 9.12 -12.74
C ALA A 21 2.84 9.47 -14.16
N GLU A 22 1.59 9.89 -14.33
CA GLU A 22 1.09 10.35 -15.64
C GLU A 22 1.87 11.57 -16.13
N THR A 23 2.09 12.54 -15.25
CA THR A 23 2.84 13.77 -15.61
C THR A 23 4.26 13.46 -16.06
N LEU A 24 4.93 12.53 -15.39
CA LEU A 24 6.32 12.19 -15.68
C LEU A 24 6.49 11.06 -16.70
N GLY A 25 5.40 10.39 -17.09
CA GLY A 25 5.47 9.29 -18.04
C GLY A 25 6.13 8.04 -17.47
N VAL A 26 5.92 7.77 -16.18
CA VAL A 26 6.50 6.63 -15.47
C VAL A 26 5.41 5.84 -14.75
N THR A 27 5.78 4.75 -14.07
CA THR A 27 4.82 3.94 -13.32
C THR A 27 4.59 4.49 -11.92
N GLU A 28 3.47 4.12 -11.31
CA GLU A 28 3.14 4.54 -9.96
C GLU A 28 4.19 4.08 -8.95
N GLY A 29 4.67 2.83 -9.06
CA GLY A 29 5.70 2.31 -8.16
C GLY A 29 7.00 3.10 -8.25
N GLU A 30 7.40 3.51 -9.45
CA GLU A 30 8.59 4.33 -9.62
C GLU A 30 8.45 5.67 -8.89
N VAL A 31 7.26 6.27 -8.94
CA VAL A 31 6.98 7.53 -8.23
C VAL A 31 7.00 7.32 -6.72
N VAL A 32 6.31 6.29 -6.24
CA VAL A 32 6.22 6.00 -4.79
C VAL A 32 7.61 5.76 -4.20
N MET A 33 8.44 4.98 -4.89
CA MET A 33 9.81 4.70 -4.43
C MET A 33 10.71 5.94 -4.53
N ALA A 34 10.29 6.96 -5.27
CA ALA A 34 11.00 8.22 -5.39
C ALA A 34 10.46 9.31 -4.44
N PHE A 35 9.47 9.00 -3.62
CA PHE A 35 8.99 9.94 -2.60
C PHE A 35 10.11 10.33 -1.64
N PRO A 36 10.03 11.53 -1.03
CA PRO A 36 10.95 11.89 0.06
C PRO A 36 11.00 10.81 1.14
N ASP A 37 12.17 10.63 1.74
CA ASP A 37 12.41 9.54 2.69
C ASP A 37 11.46 9.54 3.89
N GLU A 38 10.96 10.71 4.28
CA GLU A 38 10.01 10.82 5.38
C GLU A 38 8.62 10.28 5.04
N LEU A 39 8.32 10.09 3.74
CA LEU A 39 7.01 9.61 3.28
C LEU A 39 6.98 8.12 2.97
N VAL A 40 8.13 7.51 2.71
CA VAL A 40 8.16 6.12 2.22
C VAL A 40 9.25 5.30 2.90
N VAL A 41 8.89 4.06 3.28
CA VAL A 41 9.86 3.06 3.73
C VAL A 41 9.76 1.89 2.76
N PRO A 42 10.80 1.62 1.97
CA PRO A 42 10.79 0.48 1.05
C PRO A 42 10.96 -0.85 1.80
N VAL A 43 10.28 -1.88 1.32
CA VAL A 43 10.30 -3.22 1.89
C VAL A 43 10.52 -4.21 0.75
N PRO A 44 11.36 -5.25 0.91
CA PRO A 44 11.54 -6.25 -0.12
C PRO A 44 10.25 -6.98 -0.47
N GLY A 45 10.02 -7.24 -1.75
CA GLY A 45 8.82 -7.94 -2.20
C GLY A 45 8.67 -9.34 -1.61
N GLU A 46 9.78 -10.00 -1.28
CA GLU A 46 9.77 -11.33 -0.66
C GLU A 46 9.09 -11.35 0.71
N ASP A 47 8.94 -10.19 1.36
CA ASP A 47 8.28 -10.08 2.66
C ASP A 47 6.76 -9.89 2.53
N ALA A 48 6.21 -9.92 1.32
CA ALA A 48 4.77 -9.74 1.11
C ALA A 48 3.94 -10.72 1.94
N LYS A 49 4.30 -12.00 1.92
CA LYS A 49 3.54 -13.03 2.64
C LYS A 49 3.47 -12.74 4.14
N VAL A 50 4.61 -12.40 4.74
CA VAL A 50 4.68 -12.11 6.19
C VAL A 50 3.77 -10.95 6.55
N ILE A 51 3.78 -9.89 5.75
CA ILE A 51 2.93 -8.72 5.97
C ILE A 51 1.46 -9.09 5.83
N LEU A 52 1.11 -9.82 4.78
CA LEU A 52 -0.29 -10.19 4.53
C LEU A 52 -0.83 -11.17 5.58
N GLU A 53 0.02 -12.02 6.15
CA GLU A 53 -0.38 -12.92 7.23
C GLU A 53 -0.68 -12.19 8.53
N ASP A 54 -0.09 -11.02 8.73
CA ASP A 54 -0.32 -10.19 9.92
C ASP A 54 -1.58 -9.31 9.80
N LEU A 55 -1.91 -8.88 8.59
CA LEU A 55 -3.00 -7.93 8.35
C LEU A 55 -4.38 -8.35 8.86
N PRO A 56 -4.78 -9.64 8.82
CA PRO A 56 -6.12 -10.00 9.32
C PRO A 56 -6.38 -9.62 10.77
N ALA A 57 -5.33 -9.52 11.59
CA ALA A 57 -5.45 -9.13 12.99
C ALA A 57 -5.57 -7.61 13.18
N TRP A 58 -5.40 -6.82 12.12
CA TRP A 58 -5.47 -5.35 12.22
C TRP A 58 -6.90 -4.82 12.30
N GLY A 59 -7.90 -5.60 11.91
CA GLY A 59 -9.28 -5.15 11.81
C GLY A 59 -9.59 -4.58 10.44
N GLN A 60 -10.61 -3.74 10.36
CA GLN A 60 -11.09 -3.21 9.08
C GLN A 60 -10.05 -2.30 8.41
N VAL A 61 -9.69 -2.66 7.19
CA VAL A 61 -8.81 -1.88 6.31
C VAL A 61 -9.54 -1.61 5.01
N THR A 62 -8.93 -0.78 4.15
CA THR A 62 -9.48 -0.56 2.79
C THR A 62 -8.47 -1.09 1.79
N THR A 63 -8.82 -2.18 1.11
CA THR A 63 -7.99 -2.74 0.05
C THR A 63 -8.42 -2.15 -1.27
N ILE A 64 -7.44 -1.65 -2.04
CA ILE A 64 -7.68 -0.97 -3.32
C ILE A 64 -6.96 -1.71 -4.43
N VAL A 65 -7.70 -2.02 -5.50
CA VAL A 65 -7.16 -2.62 -6.72
C VAL A 65 -7.43 -1.65 -7.88
N HIS A 66 -6.40 -1.37 -8.67
CA HIS A 66 -6.53 -0.56 -9.88
C HIS A 66 -6.47 -1.47 -11.11
N SER A 67 -7.36 -1.24 -12.04
CA SER A 67 -7.32 -1.95 -13.32
C SER A 67 -7.86 -1.05 -14.42
N MET A 68 -7.00 -0.72 -15.37
CA MET A 68 -7.35 0.06 -16.57
C MET A 68 -8.08 1.36 -16.21
N GLY A 69 -7.59 2.08 -15.22
CA GLY A 69 -8.20 3.33 -14.74
C GLY A 69 -9.37 3.14 -13.79
N SER A 70 -9.85 1.91 -13.63
CA SER A 70 -10.91 1.58 -12.69
C SER A 70 -10.32 1.33 -11.30
N ILE A 71 -11.09 1.70 -10.28
CA ILE A 71 -10.67 1.56 -8.88
C ILE A 71 -11.69 0.70 -8.15
N PHE A 72 -11.23 -0.40 -7.56
CA PHE A 72 -12.06 -1.30 -6.76
C PHE A 72 -11.65 -1.18 -5.31
N GLU A 73 -12.62 -0.95 -4.42
CA GLU A 73 -12.36 -0.80 -2.99
C GLU A 73 -13.14 -1.82 -2.19
N VAL A 74 -12.48 -2.45 -1.22
CA VAL A 74 -13.13 -3.36 -0.27
C VAL A 74 -12.82 -2.88 1.14
N LYS A 75 -13.85 -2.53 1.90
CA LYS A 75 -13.73 -2.06 3.28
C LYS A 75 -14.13 -3.20 4.21
N ALA A 76 -13.14 -3.94 4.67
CA ALA A 76 -13.31 -5.12 5.52
C ALA A 76 -11.95 -5.50 6.10
N PRO A 77 -11.88 -6.41 7.08
CA PRO A 77 -10.59 -6.98 7.47
C PRO A 77 -9.92 -7.65 6.28
N PHE A 78 -8.60 -7.54 6.20
CA PHE A 78 -7.88 -8.24 5.14
C PHE A 78 -8.00 -9.75 5.39
N PRO A 79 -8.35 -10.55 4.36
CA PRO A 79 -8.63 -11.97 4.58
C PRO A 79 -7.37 -12.78 4.89
N LYS A 80 -7.56 -13.89 5.59
CA LYS A 80 -6.51 -14.88 5.75
C LYS A 80 -6.21 -15.52 4.39
N GLY A 81 -5.00 -16.00 4.22
CA GLY A 81 -4.58 -16.59 2.97
C GLY A 81 -3.76 -17.85 3.15
N LYS A 82 -3.60 -18.59 2.05
CA LYS A 82 -2.82 -19.83 2.01
C LYS A 82 -2.15 -19.97 0.66
N GLU A 83 -0.87 -20.30 0.65
CA GLU A 83 -0.15 -20.59 -0.58
C GLU A 83 -0.57 -21.95 -1.14
N ALA A 84 -0.98 -21.97 -2.39
CA ALA A 84 -1.26 -23.20 -3.14
C ALA A 84 -1.28 -22.88 -4.63
N ARG A 85 -0.77 -23.80 -5.44
CA ARG A 85 -0.81 -23.73 -6.91
C ARG A 85 -0.20 -22.45 -7.50
N GLY A 86 0.83 -21.91 -6.85
CA GLY A 86 1.50 -20.70 -7.32
C GLY A 86 0.82 -19.39 -6.94
N TYR A 87 -0.21 -19.45 -6.13
CA TYR A 87 -0.95 -18.28 -5.65
C TYR A 87 -0.94 -18.20 -4.13
N TYR A 88 -1.07 -16.97 -3.62
CA TYR A 88 -1.51 -16.74 -2.26
C TYR A 88 -3.03 -16.58 -2.32
N ASN A 89 -3.75 -17.60 -1.89
CA ASN A 89 -5.21 -17.64 -2.03
C ASN A 89 -5.88 -16.99 -0.83
N LEU A 90 -6.68 -15.95 -1.09
CA LEU A 90 -7.41 -15.25 -0.06
C LEU A 90 -8.64 -16.06 0.34
N MET A 91 -8.73 -16.41 1.63
CA MET A 91 -9.76 -17.29 2.17
C MET A 91 -10.59 -16.53 3.20
N GLY A 92 -11.23 -15.45 2.74
CA GLY A 92 -11.96 -14.56 3.61
C GLY A 92 -13.33 -15.09 4.04
N LYS A 93 -13.88 -14.43 5.05
CA LYS A 93 -15.26 -14.60 5.46
C LYS A 93 -16.17 -13.84 4.48
N PRO A 94 -17.48 -14.09 4.51
CA PRO A 94 -18.41 -13.29 3.69
C PRO A 94 -18.20 -11.79 3.93
N GLY A 95 -18.16 -11.02 2.84
CA GLY A 95 -17.90 -9.58 2.89
C GLY A 95 -16.44 -9.19 2.82
N GLU A 96 -15.52 -10.14 2.97
CA GLU A 96 -14.09 -9.89 2.81
C GLU A 96 -13.67 -10.14 1.36
N LEU A 97 -12.50 -9.63 0.99
CA LEU A 97 -11.95 -9.83 -0.35
C LEU A 97 -11.59 -11.30 -0.58
N HIS A 98 -11.97 -11.82 -1.72
CA HIS A 98 -11.58 -13.15 -2.18
C HIS A 98 -10.72 -13.00 -3.43
N GLY A 99 -9.82 -13.90 -3.64
CA GLY A 99 -8.98 -13.87 -4.83
C GLY A 99 -7.72 -14.70 -4.70
N HIS A 100 -6.87 -14.54 -5.71
CA HIS A 100 -5.63 -15.28 -5.83
C HIS A 100 -4.54 -14.31 -6.20
N LEU A 101 -3.52 -14.16 -5.34
CA LEU A 101 -2.46 -13.18 -5.54
C LEU A 101 -1.18 -13.87 -6.01
N ARG A 102 -0.57 -13.30 -7.04
CA ARG A 102 0.74 -13.74 -7.52
C ARG A 102 1.82 -12.98 -6.75
N LEU A 103 2.07 -13.40 -5.49
CA LEU A 103 3.08 -12.73 -4.66
C LEU A 103 4.50 -12.90 -5.21
N ASP A 104 4.72 -13.94 -6.02
CA ASP A 104 6.00 -14.13 -6.71
C ASP A 104 6.32 -13.00 -7.70
N LEU A 105 5.31 -12.25 -8.15
CA LEU A 105 5.50 -11.11 -9.05
C LEU A 105 5.63 -9.78 -8.31
N VAL A 106 5.42 -9.76 -7.00
CA VAL A 106 5.63 -8.56 -6.19
C VAL A 106 7.12 -8.43 -5.89
N THR A 107 7.72 -7.39 -6.43
CA THR A 107 9.16 -7.15 -6.27
C THR A 107 9.46 -6.10 -5.22
N ASP A 108 8.55 -5.15 -5.02
CA ASP A 108 8.73 -4.03 -4.12
C ASP A 108 7.47 -3.73 -3.34
N ILE A 109 7.65 -3.42 -2.07
CA ILE A 109 6.56 -3.01 -1.18
C ILE A 109 6.95 -1.65 -0.63
N ALA A 110 5.97 -0.77 -0.45
CA ALA A 110 6.19 0.54 0.11
C ALA A 110 5.25 0.79 1.28
N LEU A 111 5.82 1.22 2.40
CA LEU A 111 5.03 1.72 3.53
C LEU A 111 4.97 3.23 3.39
N VAL A 112 3.81 3.76 3.05
CA VAL A 112 3.66 5.17 2.70
C VAL A 112 2.85 5.90 3.77
N SER A 113 3.42 7.02 4.24
CA SER A 113 2.76 7.93 5.18
C SER A 113 2.65 9.28 4.47
N LYS A 114 1.47 9.60 3.96
CA LYS A 114 1.30 10.81 3.17
C LYS A 114 -0.05 11.44 3.50
N SER A 115 -0.03 12.71 3.88
CA SER A 115 -1.26 13.47 4.08
C SER A 115 -1.99 13.62 2.76
N PHE A 116 -3.31 13.47 2.81
CA PHE A 116 -4.18 13.64 1.67
C PHE A 116 -5.36 14.52 2.07
N MET A 117 -5.54 15.64 1.35
CA MET A 117 -6.61 16.62 1.62
C MET A 117 -6.66 17.06 3.09
N GLY A 118 -5.47 17.29 3.67
CA GLY A 118 -5.36 17.75 5.06
C GLY A 118 -5.54 16.68 6.11
N GLN A 119 -5.68 15.41 5.71
CA GLN A 119 -5.82 14.28 6.63
C GLN A 119 -4.65 13.33 6.49
N GLU A 120 -4.21 12.76 7.63
CA GLU A 120 -3.20 11.72 7.61
C GLU A 120 -3.72 10.50 6.86
N SER A 121 -2.85 9.89 6.06
CA SER A 121 -3.17 8.68 5.32
C SER A 121 -1.96 7.77 5.30
N TYR A 122 -2.21 6.47 5.45
CA TYR A 122 -1.17 5.45 5.50
C TYR A 122 -1.59 4.28 4.64
N PHE A 123 -0.67 3.79 3.81
CA PHE A 123 -0.97 2.58 3.05
C PHE A 123 0.26 1.72 2.85
N ILE A 124 0.01 0.44 2.59
CA ILE A 124 1.02 -0.52 2.17
C ILE A 124 0.76 -0.79 0.70
N GLY A 125 1.72 -0.45 -0.16
CA GLY A 125 1.61 -0.67 -1.59
C GLY A 125 2.44 -1.85 -2.05
N PHE A 126 1.89 -2.66 -2.93
CA PHE A 126 2.54 -3.87 -3.48
C PHE A 126 2.73 -3.67 -4.97
N PHE A 127 3.98 -3.69 -5.44
CA PHE A 127 4.34 -3.33 -6.80
C PHE A 127 5.10 -4.44 -7.51
N ALA A 128 4.82 -4.60 -8.79
CA ALA A 128 5.52 -5.53 -9.67
C ALA A 128 6.81 -4.89 -10.23
N GLN A 129 7.56 -5.65 -11.01
CA GLN A 129 8.91 -5.29 -11.44
C GLN A 129 8.99 -3.95 -12.20
N ALA A 130 8.02 -3.65 -13.04
CA ALA A 130 8.01 -2.39 -13.79
C ALA A 130 7.44 -1.22 -12.98
N GLY A 131 7.08 -1.45 -11.71
CA GLY A 131 6.45 -0.43 -10.88
C GLY A 131 4.93 -0.39 -11.01
N GLU A 132 4.34 -1.40 -11.62
CA GLU A 132 2.88 -1.51 -11.71
C GLU A 132 2.32 -1.85 -10.34
N CYS A 133 1.25 -1.14 -9.95
CA CYS A 133 0.60 -1.41 -8.67
C CYS A 133 -0.25 -2.67 -8.77
N VAL A 134 0.04 -3.66 -7.93
CA VAL A 134 -0.80 -4.87 -7.84
C VAL A 134 -2.02 -4.56 -6.98
N PHE A 135 -1.79 -4.04 -5.79
CA PHE A 135 -2.86 -3.58 -4.90
C PHE A 135 -2.25 -2.75 -3.77
N LYS A 136 -3.12 -2.05 -3.05
CA LYS A 136 -2.75 -1.27 -1.85
C LYS A 136 -3.68 -1.63 -0.71
N VAL A 137 -3.17 -1.55 0.51
CA VAL A 137 -3.98 -1.69 1.72
C VAL A 137 -3.84 -0.41 2.52
N TYR A 138 -4.92 0.37 2.58
CA TYR A 138 -4.98 1.58 3.39
C TYR A 138 -5.46 1.25 4.79
N LEU A 139 -4.97 1.95 5.79
CA LEU A 139 -5.52 1.85 7.14
C LEU A 139 -6.99 2.25 7.13
N GLY A 140 -7.80 1.54 7.94
CA GLY A 140 -9.23 1.77 8.00
C GLY A 140 -9.60 3.02 8.76
N ARG A 141 -10.85 3.45 8.56
CA ARG A 141 -11.42 4.60 9.25
C ARG A 141 -12.77 4.21 9.84
N ASP A 142 -13.08 4.80 10.98
CA ASP A 142 -14.38 4.59 11.64
C ASP A 142 -15.49 5.39 10.93
N LYS A 143 -16.69 5.37 11.50
CA LYS A 143 -17.86 6.07 10.91
C LYS A 143 -17.66 7.58 10.89
N GLN A 144 -16.81 8.13 11.74
CA GLN A 144 -16.48 9.55 11.77
C GLN A 144 -15.24 9.87 10.91
N ARG A 145 -14.78 8.90 10.11
CA ARG A 145 -13.61 9.00 9.22
C ARG A 145 -12.29 9.19 9.99
N GLN A 146 -12.25 8.76 11.24
CA GLN A 146 -11.01 8.79 12.04
C GLN A 146 -10.26 7.47 11.88
N LEU A 147 -8.95 7.55 11.75
CA LEU A 147 -8.10 6.37 11.71
C LEU A 147 -8.16 5.63 13.05
N PHE A 148 -8.07 4.30 13.01
CA PHE A 148 -8.02 3.49 14.22
C PHE A 148 -6.63 3.61 14.84
N PRO A 149 -6.50 4.10 16.11
CA PRO A 149 -5.19 4.32 16.72
C PRO A 149 -4.33 3.05 16.80
N ASP A 150 -4.94 1.90 17.02
CA ASP A 150 -4.20 0.64 17.07
C ASP A 150 -3.60 0.25 15.72
N GLN A 151 -4.27 0.58 14.61
CA GLN A 151 -3.72 0.35 13.28
C GLN A 151 -2.55 1.29 12.99
N ILE A 152 -2.65 2.54 13.40
CA ILE A 152 -1.53 3.49 13.27
C ILE A 152 -0.32 2.96 14.01
N GLU A 153 -0.51 2.45 15.24
CA GLU A 153 0.58 1.90 16.02
C GLU A 153 1.21 0.69 15.35
N LYS A 154 0.40 -0.23 14.83
CA LYS A 154 0.90 -1.39 14.10
C LYS A 154 1.68 -1.00 12.84
N PHE A 155 1.19 0.01 12.12
CA PHE A 155 1.88 0.53 10.94
C PHE A 155 3.24 1.12 11.32
N LYS A 156 3.30 1.89 12.40
CA LYS A 156 4.55 2.47 12.89
C LYS A 156 5.55 1.40 13.34
N GLN A 157 5.07 0.35 14.00
CA GLN A 157 5.91 -0.78 14.39
C GLN A 157 6.49 -1.47 13.16
N LEU A 158 5.68 -1.66 12.12
CA LEU A 158 6.13 -2.25 10.87
C LEU A 158 7.21 -1.38 10.22
N LYS A 159 7.02 -0.07 10.18
CA LYS A 159 8.03 0.87 9.67
C LYS A 159 9.34 0.75 10.43
N GLN A 160 9.29 0.71 11.76
CA GLN A 160 10.49 0.62 12.59
C GLN A 160 11.28 -0.65 12.32
N LYS A 161 10.59 -1.77 12.08
CA LYS A 161 11.24 -3.02 11.73
C LYS A 161 12.16 -2.86 10.51
N TYR A 162 11.68 -2.18 9.48
CA TYR A 162 12.44 -2.01 8.23
C TYR A 162 13.43 -0.84 8.28
N LEU A 163 13.18 0.17 9.09
CA LEU A 163 14.13 1.25 9.31
C LEU A 163 15.34 0.77 10.11
N GLY A 164 15.13 -0.14 11.06
CA GLY A 164 16.19 -0.69 11.89
C GLY A 164 17.13 -1.66 11.17
N GLU A 165 16.78 -2.09 9.96
CA GLU A 165 17.56 -3.03 9.15
C GLU A 165 18.64 -2.37 8.28
N LYS A 166 18.81 -1.06 8.38
CA LYS A 166 19.81 -0.32 7.61
C LYS A 166 21.23 -0.55 8.14
#